data_9a0cd3a121926c3b471732eab0462cdb
#
_entry.id   9a0cd3a121926c3b471732eab0462cdb
#
_cell.length_a   1.000
_cell.length_b   1.000
_cell.length_c   1.000
_cell.angle_alpha   90.00
_cell.angle_beta   90.00
_cell.angle_gamma   90.00
#
_symmetry.space_group_name_H-M   'P 1'
#
loop_
_entity.id
_entity.type
_entity.pdbx_description
1 polymer ?
#
loop_
_entity_poly.entity_id
_entity_poly.type
_entity_poly.pdbx_seq_one_letter_code
_entity_poly.pdbx_strand_id
1 'polypeptide(L)'
;MDFIDKNTEWSKQRLTSTRMERVSGYKITDEFGKQTEQGYLSSITGITLKNDPERLRGTRGKLVLFEEGGKFPNLETAWQIERPAVETDDGVAFGLLIAFGTGGTEGASFDGLKNMFYHPKAFNILSFPNIWEGGAENTECAFFSPSYWNMETDKSTGKAFMDDDGNSFKEKAIEELLSQRKLQQEGGATQTAIDRYVAERPIKPSEAILELGKNIFPRKLLMDQLTRIRTNQKLQNMKHIVDLTWNGKG
;
A
#
# COMPACT_ATOMS: atom_id res chain seq x y z
N MET A 1 -4.50 -19.36 -9.56
CA MET A 1 -5.00 -20.76 -9.45
C MET A 1 -4.76 -21.56 -10.72
N ASP A 2 -5.09 -21.05 -11.90
CA ASP A 2 -4.89 -21.82 -13.15
C ASP A 2 -3.42 -22.22 -13.41
N PHE A 3 -2.47 -21.42 -12.94
CA PHE A 3 -1.06 -21.77 -13.00
C PHE A 3 -0.74 -22.97 -12.09
N ILE A 4 -1.23 -22.96 -10.86
CA ILE A 4 -1.05 -24.06 -9.89
C ILE A 4 -1.67 -25.34 -10.43
N ASP A 5 -2.89 -25.25 -10.97
CA ASP A 5 -3.59 -26.39 -11.53
C ASP A 5 -2.89 -27.03 -12.74
N LYS A 6 -2.18 -26.22 -13.52
CA LYS A 6 -1.47 -26.68 -14.73
C LYS A 6 -0.07 -27.20 -14.44
N ASN A 7 0.56 -26.71 -13.37
CA ASN A 7 1.99 -26.93 -13.12
C ASN A 7 2.29 -27.68 -11.83
N THR A 8 1.28 -28.08 -11.05
CA THR A 8 1.45 -28.84 -9.82
C THR A 8 0.48 -30.02 -9.75
N GLU A 9 0.79 -30.99 -8.89
CA GLU A 9 -0.08 -32.16 -8.60
C GLU A 9 -1.14 -31.84 -7.52
N TRP A 10 -1.25 -30.60 -7.09
CA TRP A 10 -2.21 -30.19 -6.07
C TRP A 10 -3.64 -30.30 -6.60
N SER A 11 -4.60 -30.59 -5.72
CA SER A 11 -5.99 -30.87 -6.08
C SER A 11 -6.57 -29.79 -7.00
N LYS A 12 -7.06 -30.24 -8.15
CA LYS A 12 -7.70 -29.38 -9.17
C LYS A 12 -9.21 -29.26 -8.98
N GLN A 13 -9.74 -29.85 -7.94
CA GLN A 13 -11.20 -29.89 -7.70
C GLN A 13 -11.70 -28.55 -7.21
N ARG A 14 -12.74 -28.05 -7.85
CA ARG A 14 -13.35 -26.78 -7.56
C ARG A 14 -14.87 -26.90 -7.52
N LEU A 15 -15.48 -26.50 -6.40
CA LEU A 15 -16.95 -26.37 -6.29
C LEU A 15 -17.43 -25.14 -7.04
N THR A 16 -16.75 -24.00 -6.86
CA THR A 16 -17.10 -22.73 -7.48
C THR A 16 -15.89 -22.14 -8.18
N SER A 17 -16.10 -21.64 -9.38
CA SER A 17 -15.07 -20.99 -10.20
C SER A 17 -15.69 -19.87 -11.02
N THR A 18 -15.98 -18.75 -10.36
CA THR A 18 -16.42 -17.51 -11.00
C THR A 18 -15.29 -16.50 -11.08
N ARG A 19 -15.54 -15.33 -11.69
CA ARG A 19 -14.57 -14.23 -11.71
C ARG A 19 -14.24 -13.71 -10.30
N MET A 20 -15.22 -13.71 -9.40
CA MET A 20 -15.12 -13.11 -8.08
C MET A 20 -15.00 -14.14 -6.97
N GLU A 21 -15.14 -15.42 -7.25
CA GLU A 21 -15.11 -16.46 -6.21
C GLU A 21 -14.48 -17.75 -6.73
N ARG A 22 -13.66 -18.35 -5.90
CA ARG A 22 -13.08 -19.67 -6.08
C ARG A 22 -13.23 -20.44 -4.79
N VAL A 23 -13.85 -21.62 -4.86
CA VAL A 23 -14.00 -22.54 -3.71
C VAL A 23 -13.37 -23.88 -4.07
N SER A 24 -12.48 -24.36 -3.22
CA SER A 24 -11.83 -25.66 -3.33
C SER A 24 -12.74 -26.74 -2.77
N GLY A 25 -12.94 -27.83 -3.51
CA GLY A 25 -13.76 -28.95 -3.07
C GLY A 25 -14.45 -29.69 -4.22
N TYR A 26 -15.26 -30.67 -3.88
CA TYR A 26 -16.01 -31.50 -4.81
C TYR A 26 -17.37 -31.90 -4.22
N LYS A 27 -18.28 -32.33 -5.08
CA LYS A 27 -19.61 -32.83 -4.68
C LYS A 27 -19.64 -34.35 -4.74
N ILE A 28 -20.15 -34.99 -3.69
CA ILE A 28 -20.46 -36.40 -3.65
C ILE A 28 -21.99 -36.54 -3.62
N THR A 29 -22.49 -37.44 -4.44
CA THR A 29 -23.91 -37.81 -4.44
C THR A 29 -24.04 -39.15 -3.73
N ASP A 30 -24.90 -39.23 -2.71
CA ASP A 30 -25.18 -40.46 -1.99
C ASP A 30 -26.17 -41.37 -2.77
N GLU A 31 -26.43 -42.54 -2.23
CA GLU A 31 -27.33 -43.54 -2.85
C GLU A 31 -28.80 -43.01 -2.96
N PHE A 32 -29.13 -41.96 -2.23
CA PHE A 32 -30.47 -41.34 -2.27
C PHE A 32 -30.52 -40.10 -3.17
N GLY A 33 -29.44 -39.82 -3.91
CA GLY A 33 -29.35 -38.67 -4.81
C GLY A 33 -29.06 -37.34 -4.11
N LYS A 34 -28.76 -37.33 -2.80
CA LYS A 34 -28.45 -36.14 -2.05
C LYS A 34 -26.95 -35.75 -2.32
N GLN A 35 -26.76 -34.52 -2.73
CA GLN A 35 -25.41 -33.96 -2.94
C GLN A 35 -24.87 -33.33 -1.64
N THR A 36 -23.65 -33.69 -1.27
CA THR A 36 -22.87 -33.11 -0.19
C THR A 36 -21.57 -32.56 -0.71
N GLU A 37 -21.17 -31.39 -0.22
CA GLU A 37 -19.91 -30.76 -0.57
C GLU A 37 -18.81 -31.28 0.36
N GLN A 38 -17.67 -31.64 -0.19
CA GLN A 38 -16.53 -32.18 0.52
C GLN A 38 -15.21 -31.55 0.03
N GLY A 39 -14.16 -31.77 0.82
CA GLY A 39 -12.84 -31.22 0.58
C GLY A 39 -12.50 -30.13 1.61
N TYR A 40 -11.49 -29.35 1.32
CA TYR A 40 -11.02 -28.28 2.24
C TYR A 40 -11.99 -27.10 2.33
N LEU A 41 -12.83 -26.90 1.32
CA LEU A 41 -13.81 -25.79 1.22
C LEU A 41 -13.16 -24.39 1.39
N SER A 42 -11.84 -24.32 1.18
CA SER A 42 -11.15 -23.04 1.20
C SER A 42 -11.62 -22.15 0.07
N SER A 43 -11.89 -20.89 0.36
CA SER A 43 -12.40 -19.95 -0.62
C SER A 43 -11.50 -18.71 -0.76
N ILE A 44 -11.49 -18.15 -1.97
CA ILE A 44 -10.98 -16.82 -2.27
C ILE A 44 -12.13 -16.04 -2.89
N THR A 45 -12.51 -14.93 -2.25
CA THR A 45 -13.62 -14.09 -2.70
C THR A 45 -13.12 -12.68 -2.96
N GLY A 46 -13.40 -12.14 -4.15
CA GLY A 46 -13.15 -10.74 -4.50
C GLY A 46 -14.40 -9.90 -4.24
N ILE A 47 -14.24 -8.78 -3.55
CA ILE A 47 -15.32 -7.85 -3.27
C ILE A 47 -14.93 -6.47 -3.80
N THR A 48 -15.79 -5.88 -4.64
CA THR A 48 -15.60 -4.50 -5.09
C THR A 48 -16.37 -3.57 -4.18
N LEU A 49 -15.67 -2.74 -3.43
CA LEU A 49 -16.28 -1.85 -2.44
C LEU A 49 -16.79 -0.54 -3.07
N LYS A 50 -16.14 -0.05 -4.13
CA LYS A 50 -16.43 1.27 -4.70
C LYS A 50 -16.34 2.35 -3.59
N ASN A 51 -17.48 2.98 -3.26
CA ASN A 51 -17.58 4.00 -2.21
C ASN A 51 -18.32 3.49 -0.95
N ASP A 52 -18.57 2.19 -0.85
CA ASP A 52 -19.35 1.59 0.23
C ASP A 52 -18.54 0.56 0.99
N PRO A 53 -17.85 0.94 2.07
CA PRO A 53 -17.07 0.04 2.92
C PRO A 53 -17.95 -0.95 3.72
N GLU A 54 -19.26 -0.66 3.90
CA GLU A 54 -20.18 -1.52 4.63
C GLU A 54 -20.39 -2.90 3.96
N ARG A 55 -20.03 -3.02 2.69
CA ARG A 55 -20.07 -4.30 1.95
C ARG A 55 -19.17 -5.39 2.54
N LEU A 56 -18.18 -5.01 3.34
CA LEU A 56 -17.30 -5.95 4.04
C LEU A 56 -18.00 -6.55 5.28
N ARG A 57 -19.02 -5.89 5.81
CA ARG A 57 -19.63 -6.28 7.05
C ARG A 57 -20.21 -7.71 6.97
N GLY A 58 -19.77 -8.54 7.92
CA GLY A 58 -20.18 -9.95 7.97
C GLY A 58 -19.31 -10.92 7.18
N THR A 59 -18.29 -10.44 6.48
CA THR A 59 -17.25 -11.32 5.90
C THR A 59 -16.32 -11.81 7.02
N ARG A 60 -15.73 -12.99 6.83
CA ARG A 60 -14.69 -13.52 7.71
C ARG A 60 -13.62 -14.18 6.87
N GLY A 61 -12.35 -13.92 7.18
CA GLY A 61 -11.24 -14.46 6.44
C GLY A 61 -9.99 -14.66 7.27
N LYS A 62 -9.15 -15.57 6.86
CA LYS A 62 -7.79 -15.72 7.40
C LYS A 62 -6.84 -14.67 6.85
N LEU A 63 -7.14 -14.14 5.65
CA LEU A 63 -6.36 -13.12 4.98
C LEU A 63 -7.33 -12.21 4.22
N VAL A 64 -7.23 -10.93 4.48
CA VAL A 64 -7.96 -9.88 3.77
C VAL A 64 -6.95 -8.93 3.15
N LEU A 65 -7.07 -8.72 1.84
CA LEU A 65 -6.18 -7.87 1.06
C LEU A 65 -6.96 -6.68 0.53
N PHE A 66 -6.53 -5.48 0.90
CA PHE A 66 -7.01 -4.21 0.32
C PHE A 66 -6.03 -3.79 -0.77
N GLU A 67 -6.37 -4.10 -2.02
CA GLU A 67 -5.59 -3.70 -3.18
C GLU A 67 -5.86 -2.24 -3.55
N GLU A 68 -4.85 -1.58 -4.11
CA GLU A 68 -4.90 -0.15 -4.47
C GLU A 68 -5.28 0.78 -3.30
N GLY A 69 -4.76 0.52 -2.10
CA GLY A 69 -5.08 1.28 -0.89
C GLY A 69 -4.93 2.80 -1.03
N GLY A 70 -4.02 3.28 -1.88
CA GLY A 70 -3.85 4.70 -2.18
C GLY A 70 -5.00 5.33 -2.99
N LYS A 71 -5.85 4.52 -3.61
CA LYS A 71 -7.03 4.97 -4.36
C LYS A 71 -8.35 4.67 -3.64
N PHE A 72 -8.27 4.15 -2.43
CA PHE A 72 -9.43 3.69 -1.69
C PHE A 72 -10.03 4.84 -0.88
N PRO A 73 -11.22 5.38 -1.23
CA PRO A 73 -11.72 6.63 -0.66
C PRO A 73 -11.92 6.61 0.86
N ASN A 74 -12.23 5.46 1.44
CA ASN A 74 -12.55 5.29 2.86
C ASN A 74 -11.76 4.13 3.46
N LEU A 75 -10.44 4.03 3.16
CA LEU A 75 -9.62 2.90 3.61
C LEU A 75 -9.61 2.74 5.13
N GLU A 76 -9.49 3.82 5.89
CA GLU A 76 -9.50 3.77 7.36
C GLU A 76 -10.81 3.17 7.89
N THR A 77 -11.95 3.60 7.32
CA THR A 77 -13.27 3.07 7.69
C THR A 77 -13.39 1.59 7.33
N ALA A 78 -12.98 1.22 6.11
CA ALA A 78 -13.00 -0.18 5.67
C ALA A 78 -12.09 -1.06 6.55
N TRP A 79 -10.93 -0.57 6.92
CA TRP A 79 -10.02 -1.25 7.84
C TRP A 79 -10.65 -1.50 9.21
N GLN A 80 -11.31 -0.49 9.78
CA GLN A 80 -11.99 -0.61 11.09
C GLN A 80 -13.19 -1.55 11.04
N ILE A 81 -13.94 -1.55 9.94
CA ILE A 81 -15.09 -2.46 9.74
C ILE A 81 -14.63 -3.91 9.62
N GLU A 82 -13.51 -4.16 8.92
CA GLU A 82 -13.02 -5.50 8.65
C GLU A 82 -12.16 -6.09 9.78
N ARG A 83 -11.66 -5.27 10.66
CA ARG A 83 -10.80 -5.71 11.76
C ARG A 83 -11.45 -6.82 12.63
N PRO A 84 -12.73 -6.75 13.01
CA PRO A 84 -13.39 -7.85 13.74
C PRO A 84 -13.51 -9.15 12.94
N ALA A 85 -13.35 -9.10 11.61
CA ALA A 85 -13.39 -10.31 10.79
C ALA A 85 -12.16 -11.20 10.92
N VAL A 86 -11.06 -10.65 11.44
CA VAL A 86 -9.76 -11.34 11.64
C VAL A 86 -9.34 -11.40 13.11
N GLU A 87 -10.12 -10.84 14.01
CA GLU A 87 -9.88 -10.84 15.46
C GLU A 87 -11.04 -11.55 16.19
N THR A 88 -10.76 -12.15 17.32
CA THR A 88 -11.79 -12.66 18.26
C THR A 88 -12.31 -11.53 19.13
N ASP A 89 -13.43 -11.75 19.84
CA ASP A 89 -14.07 -10.75 20.70
C ASP A 89 -13.15 -10.26 21.84
N ASP A 90 -12.17 -11.06 22.24
CA ASP A 90 -11.13 -10.72 23.21
C ASP A 90 -9.89 -10.05 22.57
N GLY A 91 -9.97 -9.72 21.28
CA GLY A 91 -8.92 -8.98 20.55
C GLY A 91 -7.73 -9.84 20.11
N VAL A 92 -7.84 -11.16 20.16
CA VAL A 92 -6.79 -12.06 19.66
C VAL A 92 -6.93 -12.22 18.15
N ALA A 93 -5.91 -11.82 17.40
CA ALA A 93 -5.89 -11.97 15.96
C ALA A 93 -5.74 -13.44 15.55
N PHE A 94 -6.62 -13.93 14.70
CA PHE A 94 -6.54 -15.24 14.06
C PHE A 94 -6.32 -15.17 12.55
N GLY A 95 -6.37 -13.98 11.98
CA GLY A 95 -6.13 -13.67 10.59
C GLY A 95 -5.26 -12.44 10.39
N LEU A 96 -5.10 -12.01 9.15
CA LEU A 96 -4.25 -10.90 8.75
C LEU A 96 -4.99 -9.97 7.80
N LEU A 97 -4.90 -8.66 8.06
CA LEU A 97 -5.28 -7.60 7.13
C LEU A 97 -4.01 -7.01 6.49
N ILE A 98 -4.01 -6.86 5.19
CA ILE A 98 -2.93 -6.17 4.45
C ILE A 98 -3.56 -5.14 3.52
N ALA A 99 -3.17 -3.87 3.67
CA ALA A 99 -3.46 -2.82 2.72
C ALA A 99 -2.19 -2.44 1.97
N PHE A 100 -2.25 -2.44 0.66
CA PHE A 100 -1.11 -2.11 -0.19
C PHE A 100 -1.54 -1.36 -1.44
N GLY A 101 -0.61 -0.65 -2.05
CA GLY A 101 -0.86 0.12 -3.26
C GLY A 101 0.24 1.13 -3.51
N THR A 102 0.23 1.70 -4.71
CA THR A 102 1.09 2.83 -5.07
C THR A 102 0.49 4.15 -4.57
N GLY A 103 1.34 5.13 -4.38
CA GLY A 103 0.93 6.47 -3.97
C GLY A 103 0.24 7.27 -5.06
N GLY A 104 -0.43 8.29 -4.60
CA GLY A 104 -1.15 9.35 -5.26
C GLY A 104 -1.20 9.49 -6.77
N THR A 105 -2.37 9.16 -7.33
CA THR A 105 -2.82 9.77 -8.58
C THR A 105 -3.77 10.93 -8.27
N GLU A 106 -3.84 11.91 -9.15
CA GLU A 106 -4.75 13.06 -9.06
C GLU A 106 -6.20 12.59 -8.83
N GLY A 107 -6.84 13.13 -7.78
CA GLY A 107 -8.21 12.77 -7.41
C GLY A 107 -8.37 11.50 -6.54
N ALA A 108 -7.30 10.86 -6.13
CA ALA A 108 -7.36 9.75 -5.19
C ALA A 108 -7.42 10.25 -3.74
N SER A 109 -8.27 9.66 -2.93
CA SER A 109 -8.30 9.89 -1.49
C SER A 109 -7.15 9.11 -0.83
N PHE A 110 -5.95 9.65 -0.94
CA PHE A 110 -4.74 9.02 -0.41
C PHE A 110 -4.56 9.20 1.10
N ASP A 111 -5.35 10.08 1.70
CA ASP A 111 -5.18 10.47 3.10
C ASP A 111 -5.28 9.29 4.07
N GLY A 112 -6.17 8.35 3.80
CA GLY A 112 -6.32 7.15 4.64
C GLY A 112 -5.05 6.30 4.68
N LEU A 113 -4.52 5.91 3.52
CA LEU A 113 -3.29 5.10 3.47
C LEU A 113 -2.09 5.85 4.07
N LYS A 114 -1.97 7.15 3.80
CA LYS A 114 -0.94 8.03 4.35
C LYS A 114 -1.00 8.10 5.88
N ASN A 115 -2.19 8.29 6.44
CA ASN A 115 -2.39 8.35 7.87
C ASN A 115 -2.05 7.01 8.54
N MET A 116 -2.55 5.90 7.99
CA MET A 116 -2.25 4.55 8.45
C MET A 116 -0.75 4.24 8.36
N PHE A 117 -0.08 4.71 7.30
CA PHE A 117 1.35 4.49 7.10
C PHE A 117 2.20 5.20 8.17
N TYR A 118 1.93 6.46 8.48
CA TYR A 118 2.72 7.23 9.46
C TYR A 118 2.27 7.04 10.91
N HIS A 119 1.10 6.44 11.13
CA HIS A 119 0.56 6.19 12.47
C HIS A 119 0.14 4.72 12.64
N PRO A 120 1.02 3.74 12.35
CA PRO A 120 0.64 2.32 12.30
C PRO A 120 0.04 1.82 13.61
N LYS A 121 0.55 2.27 14.76
CA LYS A 121 0.05 1.86 16.07
C LYS A 121 -1.42 2.26 16.33
N ALA A 122 -1.86 3.39 15.77
CA ALA A 122 -3.25 3.84 15.92
C ALA A 122 -4.25 2.89 15.23
N PHE A 123 -3.79 2.15 14.23
CA PHE A 123 -4.61 1.23 13.44
C PHE A 123 -4.28 -0.25 13.69
N ASN A 124 -3.47 -0.55 14.72
CA ASN A 124 -2.97 -1.89 15.02
C ASN A 124 -2.25 -2.52 13.80
N ILE A 125 -1.45 -1.73 13.12
CA ILE A 125 -0.61 -2.13 11.99
C ILE A 125 0.80 -2.40 12.51
N LEU A 126 1.46 -3.42 11.93
CA LEU A 126 2.85 -3.72 12.23
C LEU A 126 3.73 -2.51 11.92
N SER A 127 4.47 -2.05 12.92
CA SER A 127 5.35 -0.89 12.79
C SER A 127 6.80 -1.31 12.54
N PHE A 128 7.48 -0.49 11.73
CA PHE A 128 8.89 -0.64 11.39
C PHE A 128 9.63 0.65 11.68
N PRO A 129 10.92 0.58 12.04
CA PRO A 129 11.76 1.77 12.07
C PRO A 129 11.76 2.46 10.70
N ASN A 130 11.59 3.77 10.67
CA ASN A 130 11.62 4.52 9.42
C ASN A 130 13.07 4.75 8.96
N ILE A 131 13.62 3.76 8.30
CA ILE A 131 15.00 3.78 7.77
C ILE A 131 15.14 4.47 6.41
N TRP A 132 14.02 4.86 5.81
CA TRP A 132 13.99 5.40 4.43
C TRP A 132 14.04 6.93 4.38
N GLU A 133 13.57 7.60 5.44
CA GLU A 133 13.55 9.07 5.51
C GLU A 133 14.73 9.59 6.34
N GLY A 134 15.53 10.45 5.76
CA GLY A 134 16.64 11.07 6.48
C GLY A 134 16.14 11.91 7.67
N GLY A 135 16.74 11.71 8.84
CA GLY A 135 16.37 12.40 10.08
C GLY A 135 15.17 11.79 10.83
N ALA A 136 14.69 10.63 10.36
CA ALA A 136 13.58 9.90 10.97
C ALA A 136 14.03 8.78 11.93
N GLU A 137 15.27 8.77 12.37
CA GLU A 137 15.96 7.67 13.06
C GLU A 137 15.24 7.14 14.31
N ASN A 138 14.29 7.89 14.87
CA ASN A 138 13.52 7.49 16.03
C ASN A 138 12.00 7.46 15.76
N THR A 139 11.59 7.39 14.49
CA THR A 139 10.19 7.32 14.12
C THR A 139 9.86 5.94 13.56
N GLU A 140 8.60 5.56 13.70
CA GLU A 140 8.07 4.32 13.15
C GLU A 140 7.06 4.65 12.04
N CYS A 141 6.97 3.73 11.09
CA CYS A 141 5.97 3.78 10.02
C CYS A 141 5.54 2.36 9.65
N ALA A 142 4.55 2.22 8.77
CA ALA A 142 4.25 0.92 8.16
C ALA A 142 5.37 0.50 7.18
N PHE A 143 5.23 -0.69 6.61
CA PHE A 143 6.23 -1.21 5.67
C PHE A 143 6.23 -0.42 4.36
N PHE A 144 7.41 -0.04 3.89
CA PHE A 144 7.62 0.60 2.60
C PHE A 144 8.52 -0.25 1.71
N SER A 145 8.10 -0.46 0.47
CA SER A 145 8.90 -1.12 -0.55
C SER A 145 9.42 -0.07 -1.54
N PRO A 146 10.70 0.32 -1.45
CA PRO A 146 11.28 1.29 -2.37
C PRO A 146 11.47 0.68 -3.77
N SER A 147 11.34 1.50 -4.80
CA SER A 147 11.43 1.03 -6.18
C SER A 147 12.76 0.40 -6.55
N TYR A 148 13.85 0.77 -5.89
CA TYR A 148 15.15 0.17 -6.15
C TYR A 148 15.25 -1.30 -5.73
N TRP A 149 14.32 -1.82 -4.93
CA TRP A 149 14.27 -3.26 -4.61
C TRP A 149 13.71 -4.12 -5.74
N ASN A 150 12.95 -3.51 -6.65
CA ASN A 150 12.24 -4.22 -7.72
C ASN A 150 12.83 -3.94 -9.10
N MET A 151 14.04 -3.38 -9.18
CA MET A 151 14.69 -3.10 -10.45
C MET A 151 15.39 -4.36 -10.96
N GLU A 152 14.82 -4.94 -12.00
CA GLU A 152 15.41 -6.07 -12.71
C GLU A 152 16.55 -5.62 -13.64
N THR A 153 17.25 -6.60 -14.20
CA THR A 153 18.25 -6.36 -15.23
C THR A 153 17.59 -5.75 -16.48
N ASP A 154 18.10 -4.61 -16.90
CA ASP A 154 17.71 -4.01 -18.17
C ASP A 154 18.26 -4.86 -19.33
N LYS A 155 17.37 -5.58 -20.01
CA LYS A 155 17.71 -6.48 -21.11
C LYS A 155 18.28 -5.74 -22.33
N SER A 156 18.00 -4.45 -22.48
CA SER A 156 18.46 -3.65 -23.62
C SER A 156 19.91 -3.18 -23.44
N THR A 157 20.30 -2.83 -22.24
CA THR A 157 21.61 -2.31 -21.90
C THR A 157 22.52 -3.31 -21.19
N GLY A 158 21.95 -4.43 -20.70
CA GLY A 158 22.65 -5.42 -19.87
C GLY A 158 22.97 -4.92 -18.46
N LYS A 159 22.42 -3.77 -18.04
CA LYS A 159 22.62 -3.24 -16.69
C LYS A 159 21.86 -4.09 -15.67
N ALA A 160 22.58 -4.79 -14.80
CA ALA A 160 22.00 -5.52 -13.69
C ALA A 160 21.85 -4.61 -12.47
N PHE A 161 20.65 -4.64 -11.84
CA PHE A 161 20.34 -3.88 -10.62
C PHE A 161 20.06 -4.78 -9.41
N MET A 162 20.13 -6.09 -9.60
CA MET A 162 20.07 -7.09 -8.53
C MET A 162 21.01 -8.27 -8.85
N ASP A 163 21.39 -9.00 -7.83
CA ASP A 163 22.12 -10.25 -7.96
C ASP A 163 21.20 -11.44 -8.28
N ASP A 164 21.79 -12.63 -8.41
CA ASP A 164 21.05 -13.86 -8.71
C ASP A 164 20.16 -14.32 -7.54
N ASP A 165 20.44 -13.87 -6.33
CA ASP A 165 19.65 -14.14 -5.13
C ASP A 165 18.51 -13.10 -4.92
N GLY A 166 18.39 -12.11 -5.81
CA GLY A 166 17.38 -11.06 -5.77
C GLY A 166 17.71 -9.89 -4.85
N ASN A 167 18.96 -9.75 -4.38
CA ASN A 167 19.36 -8.59 -3.59
C ASN A 167 19.66 -7.40 -4.50
N SER A 168 19.08 -6.26 -4.18
CA SER A 168 19.27 -5.03 -4.95
C SER A 168 20.68 -4.45 -4.79
N PHE A 169 21.27 -4.07 -5.90
CA PHE A 169 22.43 -3.16 -5.94
C PHE A 169 21.95 -1.71 -5.70
N LYS A 170 21.62 -1.41 -4.46
CA LYS A 170 20.91 -0.21 -4.01
C LYS A 170 21.44 1.08 -4.62
N GLU A 171 22.75 1.35 -4.49
CA GLU A 171 23.37 2.58 -4.95
C GLU A 171 23.21 2.74 -6.46
N LYS A 172 23.47 1.68 -7.20
CA LYS A 172 23.38 1.64 -8.67
C LYS A 172 21.93 1.81 -9.15
N ALA A 173 20.98 1.19 -8.46
CA ALA A 173 19.56 1.30 -8.77
C ALA A 173 19.03 2.72 -8.48
N ILE A 174 19.45 3.33 -7.38
CA ILE A 174 19.09 4.72 -7.05
C ILE A 174 19.69 5.69 -8.07
N GLU A 175 20.95 5.51 -8.46
CA GLU A 175 21.61 6.35 -9.48
C GLU A 175 20.87 6.30 -10.81
N GLU A 176 20.45 5.12 -11.25
CA GLU A 176 19.66 4.98 -12.47
C GLU A 176 18.29 5.68 -12.36
N LEU A 177 17.56 5.52 -11.24
CA LEU A 177 16.29 6.21 -11.02
C LEU A 177 16.46 7.73 -11.06
N LEU A 178 17.50 8.27 -10.44
CA LEU A 178 17.81 9.70 -10.46
C LEU A 178 18.20 10.17 -11.85
N SER A 179 18.97 9.38 -12.59
CA SER A 179 19.34 9.68 -13.99
C SER A 179 18.09 9.77 -14.88
N GLN A 180 17.15 8.82 -14.74
CA GLN A 180 15.89 8.85 -15.48
C GLN A 180 15.04 10.08 -15.15
N ARG A 181 14.98 10.48 -13.87
CA ARG A 181 14.29 11.71 -13.44
C ARG A 181 14.92 12.96 -14.08
N LYS A 182 16.24 13.00 -14.11
CA LYS A 182 16.98 14.11 -14.74
C LYS A 182 16.72 14.19 -16.24
N LEU A 183 16.76 13.06 -16.94
CA LEU A 183 16.45 13.01 -18.37
C LEU A 183 15.05 13.52 -18.70
N GLN A 184 14.06 13.22 -17.86
CA GLN A 184 12.70 13.77 -18.04
C GLN A 184 12.67 15.30 -17.84
N GLN A 185 13.40 15.82 -16.85
CA GLN A 185 13.50 17.25 -16.60
C GLN A 185 14.15 17.97 -17.79
N GLU A 186 15.28 17.46 -18.27
CA GLU A 186 16.01 18.01 -19.43
C GLU A 186 15.25 17.85 -20.74
N GLY A 187 14.44 16.78 -20.86
CA GLY A 187 13.58 16.51 -22.01
C GLY A 187 12.31 17.38 -22.07
N GLY A 188 12.13 18.31 -21.14
CA GLY A 188 11.00 19.24 -21.13
C GLY A 188 9.66 18.64 -20.64
N ALA A 189 9.71 17.53 -19.89
CA ALA A 189 8.51 16.98 -19.24
C ALA A 189 7.90 18.00 -18.27
N THR A 190 6.59 18.04 -18.21
CA THR A 190 5.88 18.90 -17.24
C THR A 190 6.17 18.45 -15.81
N GLN A 191 6.14 19.39 -14.85
CA GLN A 191 6.36 19.07 -13.45
C GLN A 191 5.38 17.97 -12.97
N THR A 192 4.12 18.02 -13.41
CA THR A 192 3.14 16.97 -13.07
C THR A 192 3.53 15.59 -13.58
N ALA A 193 4.11 15.51 -14.79
CA ALA A 193 4.59 14.23 -15.33
C ALA A 193 5.77 13.68 -14.51
N ILE A 194 6.69 14.56 -14.11
CA ILE A 194 7.83 14.21 -13.27
C ILE A 194 7.35 13.76 -11.88
N ASP A 195 6.43 14.49 -11.27
CA ASP A 195 5.87 14.16 -9.96
C ASP A 195 5.16 12.79 -9.98
N ARG A 196 4.41 12.50 -11.06
CA ARG A 196 3.80 11.16 -11.27
C ARG A 196 4.85 10.06 -11.38
N TYR A 197 5.89 10.29 -12.17
CA TYR A 197 6.98 9.32 -12.30
C TYR A 197 7.66 9.05 -10.97
N VAL A 198 7.88 10.10 -10.16
CA VAL A 198 8.47 9.98 -8.82
C VAL A 198 7.55 9.21 -7.87
N ALA A 199 6.24 9.48 -7.91
CA ALA A 199 5.26 8.79 -7.07
C ALA A 199 5.09 7.30 -7.42
N GLU A 200 5.17 6.96 -8.71
CA GLU A 200 5.10 5.57 -9.17
C GLU A 200 6.42 4.80 -8.96
N ARG A 201 7.55 5.52 -8.83
CA ARG A 201 8.88 4.94 -8.61
C ARG A 201 9.61 5.62 -7.45
N PRO A 202 9.06 5.50 -6.22
CA PRO A 202 9.58 6.20 -5.06
C PRO A 202 10.85 5.53 -4.54
N ILE A 203 11.81 6.35 -4.14
CA ILE A 203 13.01 5.93 -3.41
C ILE A 203 12.76 5.97 -1.90
N LYS A 204 11.86 6.86 -1.45
CA LYS A 204 11.48 7.05 -0.05
C LYS A 204 9.96 7.27 0.09
N PRO A 205 9.38 7.03 1.27
CA PRO A 205 7.93 7.14 1.49
C PRO A 205 7.34 8.49 1.09
N SER A 206 8.01 9.60 1.41
CA SER A 206 7.54 10.95 1.05
C SER A 206 7.36 11.17 -0.45
N GLU A 207 8.08 10.44 -1.29
CA GLU A 207 7.92 10.49 -2.73
C GLU A 207 6.67 9.74 -3.22
N ALA A 208 6.33 8.61 -2.57
CA ALA A 208 5.11 7.87 -2.86
C ALA A 208 3.85 8.65 -2.47
N ILE A 209 3.97 9.57 -1.50
CA ILE A 209 2.87 10.31 -0.87
C ILE A 209 2.72 11.73 -1.46
N LEU A 210 3.25 11.97 -2.66
CA LEU A 210 3.11 13.27 -3.32
C LEU A 210 1.65 13.53 -3.71
N GLU A 211 1.04 14.53 -3.09
CA GLU A 211 -0.28 15.04 -3.50
C GLU A 211 -0.14 15.83 -4.81
N LEU A 212 -0.69 15.29 -5.89
CA LEU A 212 -0.67 15.90 -7.21
C LEU A 212 -1.81 16.93 -7.36
N GLY A 213 -1.86 17.96 -6.53
CA GLY A 213 -2.84 19.05 -6.65
C GLY A 213 -2.25 20.32 -7.31
N LYS A 214 -3.05 21.27 -7.73
CA LYS A 214 -2.58 22.57 -8.22
C LYS A 214 -2.03 23.39 -7.05
N ASN A 215 -0.71 23.48 -6.95
CA ASN A 215 -0.05 24.29 -5.93
C ASN A 215 0.96 25.22 -6.61
N ILE A 216 1.03 26.48 -6.16
CA ILE A 216 2.00 27.47 -6.62
C ILE A 216 3.41 27.26 -6.00
N PHE A 217 3.51 26.44 -4.94
CA PHE A 217 4.77 26.19 -4.28
C PHE A 217 5.44 24.91 -4.81
N PRO A 218 6.78 24.82 -4.78
CA PRO A 218 7.52 23.61 -5.14
C PRO A 218 7.18 22.45 -4.18
N ARG A 219 6.35 21.54 -4.63
CA ARG A 219 5.79 20.45 -3.80
C ARG A 219 6.84 19.57 -3.17
N LYS A 220 7.85 19.20 -3.93
CA LYS A 220 8.93 18.35 -3.43
C LYS A 220 9.56 18.97 -2.18
N LEU A 221 9.90 20.27 -2.25
CA LEU A 221 10.49 20.99 -1.12
C LEU A 221 9.53 21.07 0.07
N LEU A 222 8.24 21.30 -0.19
CA LEU A 222 7.23 21.33 0.87
C LEU A 222 7.04 19.95 1.51
N MET A 223 7.00 18.89 0.72
CA MET A 223 6.87 17.53 1.25
C MET A 223 8.14 17.09 2.00
N ASP A 224 9.32 17.41 1.50
CA ASP A 224 10.57 17.16 2.21
C ASP A 224 10.59 17.90 3.56
N GLN A 225 10.13 19.15 3.59
CA GLN A 225 10.05 19.93 4.83
C GLN A 225 8.95 19.39 5.77
N LEU A 226 7.80 19.02 5.24
CA LEU A 226 6.71 18.43 6.04
C LEU A 226 7.13 17.09 6.66
N THR A 227 7.79 16.25 5.88
CA THR A 227 8.35 14.98 6.36
C THR A 227 9.38 15.25 7.46
N ARG A 228 10.31 16.18 7.25
CA ARG A 228 11.29 16.58 8.25
C ARG A 228 10.63 17.06 9.55
N ILE A 229 9.56 17.84 9.48
CA ILE A 229 8.80 18.28 10.66
C ILE A 229 8.15 17.09 11.36
N ARG A 230 7.50 16.17 10.59
CA ARG A 230 6.79 15.02 11.15
C ARG A 230 7.71 13.96 11.75
N THR A 231 8.89 13.78 11.17
CA THR A 231 9.85 12.75 11.60
C THR A 231 10.84 13.25 12.66
N ASN A 232 10.96 14.56 12.85
CA ASN A 232 11.88 15.14 13.83
C ASN A 232 11.12 15.64 15.07
N GLN A 233 11.26 14.90 16.16
CA GLN A 233 10.57 15.19 17.42
C GLN A 233 10.90 16.57 17.99
N LYS A 234 12.12 17.07 17.76
CA LYS A 234 12.50 18.44 18.18
C LYS A 234 11.69 19.50 17.42
N LEU A 235 11.46 19.32 16.13
CA LEU A 235 10.66 20.23 15.31
C LEU A 235 9.17 20.14 15.65
N GLN A 236 8.67 18.97 16.02
CA GLN A 236 7.29 18.81 16.49
C GLN A 236 7.06 19.55 17.81
N ASN A 237 8.06 19.56 18.70
CA ASN A 237 7.99 20.26 19.98
C ASN A 237 8.13 21.80 19.85
N MET A 238 8.42 22.31 18.66
CA MET A 238 8.46 23.76 18.36
C MET A 238 7.08 24.37 18.06
N LYS A 239 6.00 23.61 18.26
CA LYS A 239 4.64 24.13 18.13
C LYS A 239 4.33 25.08 19.28
N HIS A 240 3.94 26.29 18.94
CA HIS A 240 3.45 27.29 19.90
C HIS A 240 1.95 27.50 19.66
N ILE A 241 1.17 27.45 20.72
CA ILE A 241 -0.22 27.90 20.68
C ILE A 241 -0.16 29.42 20.82
N VAL A 242 -0.69 30.14 19.86
CA VAL A 242 -0.75 31.59 19.85
C VAL A 242 -2.21 32.06 19.72
N ASP A 243 -2.61 33.00 20.51
CA ASP A 243 -3.88 33.69 20.36
C ASP A 243 -3.66 34.94 19.50
N LEU A 244 -4.36 35.00 18.37
CA LEU A 244 -4.35 36.16 17.51
C LEU A 244 -5.38 37.17 18.01
N THR A 245 -4.91 38.28 18.54
CA THR A 245 -5.79 39.38 18.96
C THR A 245 -5.73 40.52 17.94
N TRP A 246 -6.90 40.93 17.47
CA TRP A 246 -7.01 42.11 16.60
C TRP A 246 -6.96 43.39 17.45
N ASN A 247 -5.97 44.23 17.23
CA ASN A 247 -5.79 45.47 17.99
C ASN A 247 -6.41 46.73 17.35
N GLY A 248 -7.20 46.56 16.29
CA GLY A 248 -7.98 47.62 15.66
C GLY A 248 -7.20 48.69 14.89
N LYS A 249 -5.88 48.51 14.71
CA LYS A 249 -5.06 49.39 13.86
C LYS A 249 -4.77 48.66 12.56
N GLY A 250 -5.61 48.91 11.54
CA GLY A 250 -5.38 48.55 10.15
C GLY A 250 -4.65 49.68 9.45
#